data_2b8863bc316488950ee9a27ff0850517
#
_entry.id   2b8863bc316488950ee9a27ff0850517
#
_cell.length_a   1.000
_cell.length_b   1.000
_cell.length_c   1.000
_cell.angle_alpha   90.00
_cell.angle_beta   90.00
_cell.angle_gamma   90.00
#
_symmetry.space_group_name_H-M   'P 1'
#
loop_
_entity.id
_entity.type
_entity.pdbx_description
1 polymer ?
#
loop_
_entity_poly.entity_id
_entity_poly.type
_entity_poly.pdbx_seq_one_letter_code
_entity_poly.pdbx_strand_id
1 'polypeptide(L)'
;MQHYAYKFMIFRLGELFCGPGGLAYGATHADIGNDDFKIVHAWANDYDRSTCDTYIHNICPDAPDSVMCGDVRKLDLDATTPIDALAFGFPCNDFSVVGEQKGFDGTFGPLYTYGIKILKIHQPQWFLAENVGGLRSANEGKAFKKILQDMKDAGYKIYPHLYKFEDYGVPQARHRMIIVGIREDLPYEFKVPSPQPYENIDNTCKTALECPPIPEDACNNELTKQSAKVVERLSYIKPGENAFTANLPEELKLKVKGAKISQIYKRLDPSKPAYTVTGSGGGGTHIYHYS
;
A
#
# COMPACT_ATOMS: atom_id res chain seq x y z
N MET A 1 43.39 7.13 -17.50
CA MET A 1 42.06 6.51 -17.34
C MET A 1 41.92 6.06 -15.91
N GLN A 2 41.21 6.84 -15.06
CA GLN A 2 40.89 6.40 -13.70
C GLN A 2 39.81 5.35 -13.81
N HIS A 3 40.12 4.10 -13.51
CA HIS A 3 39.16 3.05 -13.27
C HIS A 3 38.38 3.45 -11.99
N TYR A 4 37.20 4.03 -12.14
CA TYR A 4 36.20 4.05 -11.07
C TYR A 4 35.79 2.59 -10.86
N ALA A 5 36.32 1.96 -9.83
CA ALA A 5 35.78 0.71 -9.34
C ALA A 5 34.32 1.00 -8.93
N TYR A 6 33.37 0.52 -9.70
CA TYR A 6 31.96 0.56 -9.32
C TYR A 6 31.83 -0.16 -7.98
N LYS A 7 31.63 0.60 -6.91
CA LYS A 7 31.49 0.05 -5.58
C LYS A 7 30.04 -0.41 -5.48
N PHE A 8 29.82 -1.73 -5.42
CA PHE A 8 28.52 -2.33 -5.12
C PHE A 8 27.89 -1.61 -3.92
N MET A 9 26.70 -1.04 -4.11
CA MET A 9 26.04 -0.23 -3.08
C MET A 9 24.86 -1.01 -2.50
N ILE A 10 24.89 -1.25 -1.20
CA ILE A 10 23.82 -1.90 -0.47
C ILE A 10 23.08 -0.82 0.34
N PHE A 11 21.75 -0.75 0.18
CA PHE A 11 20.88 0.05 1.01
C PHE A 11 20.17 -0.84 2.03
N ARG A 12 20.46 -0.64 3.32
CA ARG A 12 19.79 -1.30 4.43
C ARG A 12 18.47 -0.59 4.67
N LEU A 13 17.37 -1.30 4.47
CA LEU A 13 16.00 -0.78 4.57
C LEU A 13 15.42 -1.05 5.96
N GLY A 14 15.04 0.01 6.67
CA GLY A 14 14.13 -0.06 7.82
C GLY A 14 12.69 0.20 7.38
N GLU A 15 11.72 -0.44 8.02
CA GLU A 15 10.32 -0.26 7.67
C GLU A 15 9.43 -0.10 8.91
N LEU A 16 8.64 0.99 8.98
CA LEU A 16 7.59 1.17 9.99
C LEU A 16 6.22 0.94 9.38
N PHE A 17 5.30 0.38 10.19
CA PHE A 17 3.96 0.02 9.74
C PHE A 17 4.02 -0.91 8.53
N CYS A 18 4.90 -1.89 8.63
CA CYS A 18 5.35 -2.70 7.49
C CYS A 18 4.25 -3.57 6.87
N GLY A 19 3.15 -3.80 7.60
CA GLY A 19 2.13 -4.72 7.13
C GLY A 19 2.72 -6.11 6.83
N PRO A 20 2.18 -6.88 5.90
CA PRO A 20 2.71 -8.17 5.49
C PRO A 20 3.96 -8.10 4.59
N GLY A 21 4.57 -6.90 4.42
CA GLY A 21 5.84 -6.72 3.72
C GLY A 21 5.75 -6.26 2.26
N GLY A 22 4.62 -5.69 1.84
CA GLY A 22 4.45 -5.30 0.42
C GLY A 22 5.48 -4.30 -0.10
N LEU A 23 5.85 -3.28 0.69
CA LEU A 23 6.87 -2.31 0.30
C LEU A 23 8.27 -2.94 0.31
N ALA A 24 8.63 -3.68 1.39
CA ALA A 24 9.91 -4.37 1.47
C ALA A 24 10.08 -5.41 0.36
N TYR A 25 9.04 -6.18 0.03
CA TYR A 25 9.08 -7.15 -1.06
C TYR A 25 9.39 -6.46 -2.39
N GLY A 26 8.66 -5.40 -2.72
CA GLY A 26 8.92 -4.61 -3.92
C GLY A 26 10.32 -4.00 -3.94
N ALA A 27 10.81 -3.50 -2.80
CA ALA A 27 12.12 -2.88 -2.70
C ALA A 27 13.27 -3.90 -2.84
N THR A 28 13.17 -5.05 -2.15
CA THR A 28 14.24 -6.08 -2.16
C THR A 28 14.29 -6.89 -3.46
N HIS A 29 13.19 -6.89 -4.24
CA HIS A 29 13.11 -7.54 -5.56
C HIS A 29 13.17 -6.54 -6.72
N ALA A 30 13.45 -5.26 -6.44
CA ALA A 30 13.61 -4.27 -7.50
C ALA A 30 14.83 -4.62 -8.36
N ASP A 31 14.59 -4.80 -9.67
CA ASP A 31 15.62 -5.04 -10.67
C ASP A 31 15.76 -3.80 -11.56
N ILE A 32 16.94 -3.21 -11.58
CA ILE A 32 17.27 -2.05 -12.43
C ILE A 32 18.15 -2.46 -13.62
N GLY A 33 18.26 -3.77 -13.88
CA GLY A 33 19.05 -4.31 -14.98
C GLY A 33 20.56 -4.29 -14.77
N ASN A 34 21.02 -4.03 -13.53
CA ASN A 34 22.43 -4.18 -13.14
C ASN A 34 22.56 -4.56 -11.67
N ASP A 35 23.69 -5.11 -11.28
CA ASP A 35 23.99 -5.54 -9.91
C ASP A 35 24.68 -4.46 -9.05
N ASP A 36 24.77 -3.22 -9.53
CA ASP A 36 25.51 -2.15 -8.84
C ASP A 36 24.79 -1.72 -7.54
N PHE A 37 23.50 -1.96 -7.44
CA PHE A 37 22.67 -1.57 -6.29
C PHE A 37 21.84 -2.73 -5.77
N LYS A 38 21.72 -2.82 -4.45
CA LYS A 38 20.84 -3.77 -3.80
C LYS A 38 20.16 -3.14 -2.59
N ILE A 39 18.87 -3.39 -2.42
CA ILE A 39 18.15 -3.07 -1.20
C ILE A 39 18.03 -4.36 -0.39
N VAL A 40 18.38 -4.31 0.89
CA VAL A 40 18.29 -5.44 1.81
C VAL A 40 17.50 -5.05 3.05
N HIS A 41 16.75 -5.99 3.60
CA HIS A 41 16.06 -5.79 4.87
C HIS A 41 17.07 -5.56 6.01
N ALA A 42 16.78 -4.59 6.90
CA ALA A 42 17.53 -4.35 8.13
C ALA A 42 16.65 -4.61 9.35
N TRP A 43 15.50 -3.99 9.44
CA TRP A 43 14.50 -4.21 10.48
C TRP A 43 13.11 -3.73 10.02
N ALA A 44 12.06 -4.23 10.68
CA ALA A 44 10.69 -3.78 10.44
C ALA A 44 9.89 -3.69 11.74
N ASN A 45 8.78 -2.94 11.71
CA ASN A 45 7.82 -2.87 12.80
C ASN A 45 6.38 -2.86 12.28
N ASP A 46 5.54 -3.67 12.90
CA ASP A 46 4.08 -3.57 12.86
C ASP A 46 3.50 -3.97 14.21
N TYR A 47 2.27 -3.56 14.52
CA TYR A 47 1.65 -3.89 15.80
C TYR A 47 0.91 -5.24 15.79
N ASP A 48 0.51 -5.73 14.62
CA ASP A 48 -0.27 -6.97 14.45
C ASP A 48 0.65 -8.19 14.30
N ARG A 49 0.47 -9.17 15.18
CA ARG A 49 1.33 -10.35 15.23
C ARG A 49 1.23 -11.21 13.96
N SER A 50 0.05 -11.46 13.44
CA SER A 50 -0.13 -12.30 12.25
C SER A 50 0.46 -11.65 11.00
N THR A 51 0.40 -10.34 10.94
CA THR A 51 1.02 -9.50 9.91
C THR A 51 2.54 -9.58 9.99
N CYS A 52 3.12 -9.45 11.20
CA CYS A 52 4.56 -9.63 11.41
C CYS A 52 5.04 -11.04 11.02
N ASP A 53 4.28 -12.08 11.35
CA ASP A 53 4.63 -13.46 10.98
C ASP A 53 4.67 -13.64 9.46
N THR A 54 3.72 -13.02 8.74
CA THR A 54 3.71 -13.01 7.27
C THR A 54 4.91 -12.26 6.70
N TYR A 55 5.26 -11.12 7.31
CA TYR A 55 6.46 -10.35 6.93
C TYR A 55 7.73 -11.19 7.10
N ILE A 56 7.92 -11.79 8.28
CA ILE A 56 9.07 -12.66 8.59
C ILE A 56 9.18 -13.77 7.54
N HIS A 57 8.07 -14.47 7.28
CA HIS A 57 8.08 -15.59 6.33
C HIS A 57 8.54 -15.20 4.93
N ASN A 58 8.11 -14.03 4.43
CA ASN A 58 8.35 -13.63 3.05
C ASN A 58 9.61 -12.78 2.85
N ILE A 59 10.04 -12.04 3.86
CA ILE A 59 11.12 -11.03 3.70
C ILE A 59 12.41 -11.44 4.43
N CYS A 60 12.30 -11.95 5.66
CA CYS A 60 13.46 -12.21 6.50
C CYS A 60 13.35 -13.50 7.33
N PRO A 61 13.11 -14.68 6.70
CA PRO A 61 12.92 -15.93 7.43
C PRO A 61 14.14 -16.32 8.27
N ASP A 62 15.34 -15.91 7.85
CA ASP A 62 16.60 -16.17 8.57
C ASP A 62 16.91 -15.14 9.67
N ALA A 63 16.10 -14.08 9.79
CA ALA A 63 16.29 -13.01 10.77
C ALA A 63 14.98 -12.58 11.44
N PRO A 64 14.20 -13.49 12.06
CA PRO A 64 12.88 -13.18 12.61
C PRO A 64 12.90 -12.10 13.71
N ASP A 65 13.98 -12.02 14.48
CA ASP A 65 14.15 -11.04 15.57
C ASP A 65 14.35 -9.60 15.07
N SER A 66 14.59 -9.40 13.79
CA SER A 66 14.67 -8.08 13.17
C SER A 66 13.29 -7.44 12.97
N VAL A 67 12.19 -8.19 13.17
CA VAL A 67 10.82 -7.68 13.09
C VAL A 67 10.27 -7.43 14.50
N MET A 68 10.16 -6.17 14.84
CA MET A 68 9.66 -5.69 16.12
C MET A 68 8.12 -5.68 16.10
N CYS A 69 7.48 -6.75 16.61
CA CYS A 69 6.04 -6.82 16.73
C CYS A 69 5.56 -6.06 17.96
N GLY A 70 4.94 -4.90 17.77
CA GLY A 70 4.41 -4.07 18.84
C GLY A 70 4.06 -2.66 18.42
N ASP A 71 3.43 -1.95 19.35
CA ASP A 71 3.04 -0.56 19.14
C ASP A 71 4.28 0.34 19.04
N VAL A 72 4.44 1.02 17.93
CA VAL A 72 5.56 1.92 17.63
C VAL A 72 5.76 2.98 18.72
N ARG A 73 4.71 3.38 19.43
CA ARG A 73 4.75 4.35 20.55
C ARG A 73 5.53 3.85 21.77
N LYS A 74 5.71 2.53 21.86
CA LYS A 74 6.39 1.84 22.98
C LYS A 74 7.77 1.33 22.61
N LEU A 75 8.16 1.45 21.34
CA LEU A 75 9.47 0.99 20.88
C LEU A 75 10.57 2.00 21.21
N ASP A 76 11.72 1.49 21.59
CA ASP A 76 12.95 2.27 21.63
C ASP A 76 13.53 2.41 20.22
N LEU A 77 13.11 3.48 19.53
CA LEU A 77 13.57 3.73 18.17
C LEU A 77 15.04 4.16 18.11
N ASP A 78 15.59 4.67 19.19
CA ASP A 78 16.99 5.07 19.26
C ASP A 78 17.92 3.84 19.32
N ALA A 79 17.40 2.68 19.76
CA ALA A 79 18.14 1.41 19.80
C ALA A 79 18.07 0.63 18.47
N THR A 80 17.32 1.10 17.45
CA THR A 80 17.24 0.39 16.18
C THR A 80 18.55 0.46 15.38
N THR A 81 18.84 -0.61 14.62
CA THR A 81 20.05 -0.67 13.78
C THR A 81 20.07 0.45 12.74
N PRO A 82 21.21 1.12 12.51
CA PRO A 82 21.33 2.17 11.48
C PRO A 82 20.93 1.68 10.09
N ILE A 83 20.23 2.53 9.34
CA ILE A 83 19.69 2.24 8.01
C ILE A 83 20.15 3.26 6.97
N ASP A 84 20.12 2.85 5.71
CA ASP A 84 20.44 3.69 4.55
C ASP A 84 19.16 4.17 3.84
N ALA A 85 18.05 3.49 4.09
CA ALA A 85 16.73 3.76 3.53
C ALA A 85 15.63 3.50 4.55
N LEU A 86 14.53 4.27 4.48
CA LEU A 86 13.34 4.06 5.31
C LEU A 86 12.10 3.94 4.41
N ALA A 87 11.25 2.92 4.65
CA ALA A 87 9.90 2.87 4.13
C ALA A 87 8.89 2.98 5.28
N PHE A 88 7.77 3.69 5.08
CA PHE A 88 6.70 3.71 6.07
C PHE A 88 5.33 4.04 5.48
N GLY A 89 4.41 3.08 5.63
CA GLY A 89 3.00 3.22 5.27
C GLY A 89 2.16 3.60 6.49
N PHE A 90 2.20 4.86 6.92
CA PHE A 90 1.54 5.27 8.17
C PHE A 90 0.01 5.22 8.06
N PRO A 91 -0.71 4.80 9.14
CA PRO A 91 -2.16 4.75 9.15
C PRO A 91 -2.80 6.12 8.86
N CYS A 92 -3.85 6.09 8.04
CA CYS A 92 -4.56 7.31 7.63
C CYS A 92 -6.04 7.28 8.00
N ASN A 93 -6.45 6.42 8.94
CA ASN A 93 -7.87 6.26 9.31
C ASN A 93 -8.55 7.60 9.63
N ASP A 94 -7.82 8.53 10.21
CA ASP A 94 -8.31 9.88 10.54
C ASP A 94 -8.28 10.85 9.35
N PHE A 95 -7.60 10.51 8.27
CA PHE A 95 -7.46 11.32 7.06
C PHE A 95 -8.25 10.79 5.86
N SER A 96 -8.87 9.60 5.95
CA SER A 96 -9.61 9.01 4.84
C SER A 96 -11.03 9.58 4.74
N VAL A 97 -11.59 9.57 3.52
CA VAL A 97 -12.99 9.96 3.27
C VAL A 97 -13.98 9.03 3.98
N VAL A 98 -13.56 7.82 4.34
CA VAL A 98 -14.36 6.78 5.01
C VAL A 98 -14.15 6.78 6.54
N GLY A 99 -13.05 7.37 7.03
CA GLY A 99 -12.76 7.51 8.47
C GLY A 99 -13.45 8.71 9.10
N GLU A 100 -13.28 8.87 10.40
CA GLU A 100 -13.92 9.93 11.19
C GLU A 100 -13.38 11.36 10.89
N GLN A 101 -12.48 11.53 9.92
CA GLN A 101 -11.86 12.79 9.48
C GLN A 101 -11.29 13.65 10.63
N LYS A 102 -10.85 13.01 11.72
CA LYS A 102 -10.31 13.69 12.90
C LYS A 102 -8.94 14.36 12.69
N GLY A 103 -8.30 14.08 11.55
CA GLY A 103 -7.01 14.70 11.22
C GLY A 103 -5.93 14.44 12.28
N PHE A 104 -5.31 15.52 12.79
CA PHE A 104 -4.27 15.45 13.83
C PHE A 104 -4.81 15.11 15.23
N ASP A 105 -6.09 15.27 15.47
CA ASP A 105 -6.74 15.00 16.75
C ASP A 105 -7.21 13.54 16.87
N GLY A 106 -7.07 12.74 15.82
CA GLY A 106 -7.42 11.32 15.81
C GLY A 106 -6.37 10.44 16.48
N THR A 107 -6.77 9.21 16.81
CA THR A 107 -5.92 8.23 17.51
C THR A 107 -4.68 7.83 16.70
N PHE A 108 -4.75 7.83 15.37
CA PHE A 108 -3.69 7.38 14.46
C PHE A 108 -3.00 8.51 13.69
N GLY A 109 -3.60 9.72 13.66
CA GLY A 109 -3.06 10.86 12.92
C GLY A 109 -1.60 11.21 13.25
N PRO A 110 -1.18 11.21 14.51
CA PRO A 110 0.19 11.50 14.91
C PRO A 110 1.22 10.42 14.56
N LEU A 111 0.84 9.22 14.15
CA LEU A 111 1.77 8.09 13.97
C LEU A 111 2.83 8.33 12.89
N TYR A 112 2.58 9.17 11.88
CA TYR A 112 3.60 9.54 10.90
C TYR A 112 4.84 10.21 11.56
N THR A 113 4.68 10.81 12.74
CA THR A 113 5.76 11.48 13.46
C THR A 113 6.86 10.50 13.92
N TYR A 114 6.54 9.21 14.04
CA TYR A 114 7.53 8.16 14.31
C TYR A 114 8.43 7.92 13.09
N GLY A 115 7.89 8.01 11.87
CA GLY A 115 8.70 8.06 10.65
C GLY A 115 9.64 9.26 10.66
N ILE A 116 9.12 10.47 11.00
CA ILE A 116 9.96 11.68 11.13
C ILE A 116 11.04 11.50 12.22
N LYS A 117 10.72 10.84 13.34
CA LYS A 117 11.72 10.55 14.39
C LYS A 117 12.85 9.67 13.83
N ILE A 118 12.55 8.60 13.12
CA ILE A 118 13.58 7.74 12.49
C ILE A 118 14.39 8.52 11.46
N LEU A 119 13.76 9.38 10.63
CA LEU A 119 14.50 10.23 9.69
C LEU A 119 15.53 11.10 10.40
N LYS A 120 15.21 11.64 11.59
CA LYS A 120 16.11 12.47 12.37
C LYS A 120 17.23 11.68 13.08
N ILE A 121 16.93 10.47 13.56
CA ILE A 121 17.89 9.59 14.25
C ILE A 121 18.91 9.02 13.26
N HIS A 122 18.45 8.36 12.21
CA HIS A 122 19.31 7.59 11.30
C HIS A 122 19.79 8.38 10.08
N GLN A 123 19.13 9.49 9.73
CA GLN A 123 19.46 10.28 8.55
C GLN A 123 19.66 9.41 7.29
N PRO A 124 18.72 8.48 6.96
CA PRO A 124 18.88 7.63 5.78
C PRO A 124 19.05 8.47 4.51
N GLN A 125 19.68 7.90 3.49
CA GLN A 125 19.94 8.60 2.24
C GLN A 125 18.64 8.94 1.49
N TRP A 126 17.63 8.07 1.61
CA TRP A 126 16.30 8.27 1.04
C TRP A 126 15.22 7.62 1.89
N PHE A 127 14.00 8.07 1.69
CA PHE A 127 12.83 7.41 2.24
C PHE A 127 11.69 7.32 1.24
N LEU A 128 10.77 6.40 1.49
CA LEU A 128 9.48 6.26 0.82
C LEU A 128 8.37 6.24 1.87
N ALA A 129 7.49 7.23 1.84
CA ALA A 129 6.28 7.26 2.67
C ALA A 129 5.05 7.02 1.80
N GLU A 130 4.17 6.09 2.23
CA GLU A 130 2.94 5.72 1.52
C GLU A 130 1.71 6.11 2.30
N ASN A 131 0.68 6.56 1.57
CA ASN A 131 -0.64 6.74 2.13
C ASN A 131 -1.72 6.66 1.04
N VAL A 132 -2.99 6.63 1.46
CA VAL A 132 -4.12 6.63 0.50
C VAL A 132 -4.19 7.95 -0.27
N GLY A 133 -4.74 7.92 -1.49
CA GLY A 133 -4.90 9.11 -2.34
C GLY A 133 -5.71 10.24 -1.69
N GLY A 134 -6.63 9.91 -0.79
CA GLY A 134 -7.46 10.88 -0.05
C GLY A 134 -6.69 11.78 0.93
N LEU A 135 -5.45 11.43 1.30
CA LEU A 135 -4.61 12.26 2.18
C LEU A 135 -4.46 13.70 1.66
N ARG A 136 -4.36 13.86 0.33
CA ARG A 136 -4.18 15.18 -0.31
C ARG A 136 -5.32 16.17 -0.02
N SER A 137 -6.55 15.67 0.11
CA SER A 137 -7.75 16.49 0.33
C SER A 137 -8.23 16.47 1.79
N ALA A 138 -7.66 15.60 2.63
CA ALA A 138 -8.05 15.49 4.02
C ALA A 138 -7.83 16.83 4.78
N ASN A 139 -8.82 17.23 5.57
CA ASN A 139 -8.79 18.48 6.34
C ASN A 139 -8.35 19.69 5.47
N GLU A 140 -9.02 19.89 4.31
CA GLU A 140 -8.70 20.97 3.35
C GLU A 140 -7.22 21.00 2.91
N GLY A 141 -6.54 19.85 2.95
CA GLY A 141 -5.13 19.71 2.61
C GLY A 141 -4.15 20.21 3.69
N LYS A 142 -4.64 20.68 4.84
CA LYS A 142 -3.77 21.19 5.94
C LYS A 142 -2.89 20.08 6.50
N ALA A 143 -3.46 18.89 6.72
CA ALA A 143 -2.72 17.73 7.22
C ALA A 143 -1.59 17.33 6.27
N PHE A 144 -1.88 17.26 4.98
CA PHE A 144 -0.87 16.93 3.96
C PHE A 144 0.27 17.96 3.93
N LYS A 145 -0.05 19.26 3.94
CA LYS A 145 0.96 20.33 3.99
C LYS A 145 1.87 20.22 5.21
N LYS A 146 1.29 19.93 6.39
CA LYS A 146 2.06 19.76 7.63
C LYS A 146 3.01 18.56 7.54
N ILE A 147 2.54 17.41 7.07
CA ILE A 147 3.36 16.21 6.86
C ILE A 147 4.55 16.52 5.93
N LEU A 148 4.28 17.17 4.78
CA LEU A 148 5.33 17.55 3.84
C LEU A 148 6.34 18.52 4.47
N GLN A 149 5.87 19.45 5.30
CA GLN A 149 6.76 20.40 5.99
C GLN A 149 7.65 19.68 7.01
N ASP A 150 7.09 18.77 7.83
CA ASP A 150 7.86 18.01 8.82
C ASP A 150 8.95 17.13 8.17
N MET A 151 8.65 16.57 6.99
CA MET A 151 9.65 15.82 6.21
C MET A 151 10.77 16.72 5.70
N LYS A 152 10.46 17.94 5.23
CA LYS A 152 11.47 18.92 4.84
C LYS A 152 12.32 19.36 6.04
N ASP A 153 11.67 19.66 7.16
CA ASP A 153 12.35 20.10 8.40
C ASP A 153 13.23 18.98 8.98
N ALA A 154 13.03 17.73 8.54
CA ALA A 154 13.94 16.62 8.85
C ALA A 154 15.19 16.56 7.93
N GLY A 155 15.33 17.47 6.96
CA GLY A 155 16.50 17.60 6.09
C GLY A 155 16.39 16.87 4.74
N TYR A 156 15.18 16.81 4.16
CA TYR A 156 14.96 16.11 2.89
C TYR A 156 14.32 16.96 1.81
N LYS A 157 14.83 16.82 0.59
CA LYS A 157 14.12 17.20 -0.63
C LYS A 157 13.01 16.18 -0.86
N ILE A 158 11.75 16.62 -1.00
CA ILE A 158 10.59 15.73 -1.06
C ILE A 158 9.85 15.81 -2.39
N TYR A 159 9.41 14.65 -2.89
CA TYR A 159 8.77 14.45 -4.18
C TYR A 159 7.45 13.71 -4.00
N PRO A 160 6.35 14.41 -3.66
CA PRO A 160 5.03 13.79 -3.51
C PRO A 160 4.40 13.54 -4.87
N HIS A 161 3.90 12.33 -5.11
CA HIS A 161 3.20 11.98 -6.34
C HIS A 161 2.03 11.04 -6.06
N LEU A 162 0.89 11.26 -6.75
CA LEU A 162 -0.26 10.35 -6.69
C LEU A 162 -0.12 9.31 -7.80
N TYR A 163 0.27 8.10 -7.42
CA TYR A 163 0.33 6.96 -8.34
C TYR A 163 -1.05 6.35 -8.54
N LYS A 164 -1.36 6.07 -9.79
CA LYS A 164 -2.43 5.18 -10.21
C LYS A 164 -1.76 3.93 -10.74
N PHE A 165 -1.76 2.86 -9.95
CA PHE A 165 -0.96 1.69 -10.27
C PHE A 165 -1.43 0.96 -11.54
N GLU A 166 -2.69 1.13 -11.93
CA GLU A 166 -3.18 0.67 -13.23
C GLU A 166 -2.42 1.29 -14.41
N ASP A 167 -1.93 2.53 -14.29
CA ASP A 167 -1.12 3.17 -15.33
C ASP A 167 0.28 2.53 -15.45
N TYR A 168 0.68 1.72 -14.47
CA TYR A 168 1.95 0.98 -14.42
C TYR A 168 1.76 -0.53 -14.65
N GLY A 169 0.69 -0.95 -15.31
CA GLY A 169 0.44 -2.33 -15.70
C GLY A 169 -0.13 -3.22 -14.59
N VAL A 170 -0.42 -2.68 -13.40
CA VAL A 170 -1.04 -3.45 -12.31
C VAL A 170 -2.53 -3.66 -12.63
N PRO A 171 -3.06 -4.90 -12.55
CA PRO A 171 -4.47 -5.19 -12.86
C PRO A 171 -5.42 -4.77 -11.71
N GLN A 172 -5.12 -3.63 -11.09
CA GLN A 172 -5.90 -3.06 -9.99
C GLN A 172 -5.85 -1.54 -10.02
N ALA A 173 -7.02 -0.89 -10.05
CA ALA A 173 -7.18 0.54 -9.87
C ALA A 173 -6.93 0.91 -8.40
N ARG A 174 -5.65 1.03 -8.04
CA ARG A 174 -5.16 1.35 -6.71
C ARG A 174 -4.41 2.67 -6.72
N HIS A 175 -4.98 3.68 -6.09
CA HIS A 175 -4.39 5.02 -6.05
C HIS A 175 -3.71 5.25 -4.70
N ARG A 176 -2.43 5.65 -4.73
CA ARG A 176 -1.65 5.92 -3.52
C ARG A 176 -0.81 7.18 -3.65
N MET A 177 -0.82 7.97 -2.61
CA MET A 177 0.13 9.05 -2.44
C MET A 177 1.46 8.45 -2.00
N ILE A 178 2.48 8.55 -2.83
CA ILE A 178 3.85 8.19 -2.49
C ILE A 178 4.65 9.47 -2.35
N ILE A 179 5.38 9.60 -1.26
CA ILE A 179 6.29 10.71 -1.00
C ILE A 179 7.70 10.12 -0.93
N VAL A 180 8.51 10.40 -1.93
CA VAL A 180 9.94 10.07 -1.88
C VAL A 180 10.71 11.26 -1.33
N GLY A 181 11.60 10.99 -0.38
CA GLY A 181 12.54 11.98 0.14
C GLY A 181 13.97 11.59 -0.15
N ILE A 182 14.76 12.54 -0.64
CA ILE A 182 16.22 12.40 -0.80
C ILE A 182 16.88 13.38 0.16
N ARG A 183 17.85 12.91 0.95
CA ARG A 183 18.53 13.76 1.94
C ARG A 183 19.19 14.95 1.23
N GLU A 184 19.06 16.15 1.79
CA GLU A 184 19.38 17.42 1.13
C GLU A 184 20.86 17.56 0.73
N ASP A 185 21.77 16.96 1.51
CA ASP A 185 23.23 16.98 1.25
C ASP A 185 23.65 16.14 0.03
N LEU A 186 22.74 15.28 -0.47
CA LEU A 186 23.02 14.43 -1.61
C LEU A 186 22.76 15.17 -2.93
N PRO A 187 23.60 14.98 -3.95
CA PRO A 187 23.48 15.66 -5.26
C PRO A 187 22.42 15.01 -6.17
N TYR A 188 21.52 14.20 -5.61
CA TYR A 188 20.53 13.44 -6.37
C TYR A 188 19.14 14.09 -6.29
N GLU A 189 18.35 13.83 -7.33
CA GLU A 189 16.94 14.17 -7.41
C GLU A 189 16.15 12.96 -7.82
N PHE A 190 14.95 12.82 -7.24
CA PHE A 190 14.03 11.76 -7.65
C PHE A 190 13.18 12.22 -8.83
N LYS A 191 13.09 11.37 -9.85
CA LYS A 191 12.16 11.55 -10.96
C LYS A 191 11.08 10.49 -10.89
N VAL A 192 9.82 10.91 -10.95
CA VAL A 192 8.69 9.97 -11.02
C VAL A 192 8.84 9.10 -12.28
N PRO A 193 8.83 7.76 -12.14
CA PRO A 193 8.88 6.88 -13.30
C PRO A 193 7.75 7.16 -14.29
N SER A 194 8.05 7.11 -15.60
CA SER A 194 7.03 7.26 -16.62
C SER A 194 6.15 6.02 -16.71
N PRO A 195 4.83 6.15 -16.84
CA PRO A 195 3.93 5.03 -17.12
C PRO A 195 4.03 4.52 -18.57
N GLN A 196 4.67 5.25 -19.48
CA GLN A 196 4.75 4.95 -20.90
C GLN A 196 5.18 3.50 -21.24
N PRO A 197 6.15 2.89 -20.56
CA PRO A 197 6.52 1.49 -20.84
C PRO A 197 5.38 0.48 -20.63
N TYR A 198 4.33 0.86 -19.92
CA TYR A 198 3.20 0.01 -19.53
C TYR A 198 1.92 0.28 -20.31
N GLU A 199 1.88 1.29 -21.20
CA GLU A 199 0.66 1.71 -21.93
C GLU A 199 -0.01 0.62 -22.75
N ASN A 200 0.77 -0.37 -23.23
CA ASN A 200 0.27 -1.46 -24.06
C ASN A 200 0.04 -2.77 -23.29
N ILE A 201 0.17 -2.76 -21.95
CA ILE A 201 -0.11 -3.93 -21.13
C ILE A 201 -1.61 -4.05 -20.91
N ASP A 202 -2.19 -5.19 -21.28
CA ASP A 202 -3.57 -5.51 -20.90
C ASP A 202 -3.62 -5.85 -19.41
N ASN A 203 -3.99 -4.86 -18.61
CA ASN A 203 -4.13 -4.97 -17.15
C ASN A 203 -5.58 -5.18 -16.70
N THR A 204 -6.44 -5.70 -17.57
CA THR A 204 -7.80 -6.06 -17.20
C THR A 204 -7.82 -7.19 -16.19
N CYS A 205 -8.83 -7.20 -15.31
CA CYS A 205 -8.95 -8.29 -14.34
C CYS A 205 -9.24 -9.64 -15.01
N LYS A 206 -9.84 -9.64 -16.20
CA LYS A 206 -10.02 -10.86 -17.00
C LYS A 206 -8.66 -11.45 -17.38
N THR A 207 -7.79 -10.68 -17.99
CA THR A 207 -6.45 -11.14 -18.38
C THR A 207 -5.66 -11.61 -17.16
N ALA A 208 -5.72 -10.86 -16.04
CA ALA A 208 -5.02 -11.24 -14.82
C ALA A 208 -5.52 -12.54 -14.17
N LEU A 209 -6.79 -12.88 -14.33
CA LEU A 209 -7.41 -14.08 -13.73
C LEU A 209 -7.41 -15.30 -14.66
N GLU A 210 -7.39 -15.08 -15.98
CA GLU A 210 -7.56 -16.14 -16.96
C GLU A 210 -6.33 -16.41 -17.84
N CYS A 211 -5.30 -15.53 -17.81
CA CYS A 211 -4.15 -15.62 -18.69
C CYS A 211 -2.80 -15.49 -17.97
N PRO A 212 -2.17 -16.62 -17.52
CA PRO A 212 -2.68 -17.99 -17.56
C PRO A 212 -3.82 -18.23 -16.57
N PRO A 213 -4.67 -19.24 -16.79
CA PRO A 213 -5.74 -19.60 -15.86
C PRO A 213 -5.15 -19.94 -14.49
N ILE A 214 -5.81 -19.50 -13.42
CA ILE A 214 -5.42 -19.87 -12.05
C ILE A 214 -5.69 -21.37 -11.86
N PRO A 215 -4.71 -22.18 -11.47
CA PRO A 215 -4.92 -23.61 -11.19
C PRO A 215 -5.95 -23.82 -10.08
N GLU A 216 -6.77 -24.87 -10.18
CA GLU A 216 -7.78 -25.19 -9.16
C GLU A 216 -7.17 -25.45 -7.78
N ASP A 217 -5.95 -25.97 -7.74
CA ASP A 217 -5.18 -26.28 -6.53
C ASP A 217 -4.25 -25.13 -6.08
N ALA A 218 -4.38 -23.95 -6.68
CA ALA A 218 -3.59 -22.80 -6.27
C ALA A 218 -3.87 -22.43 -4.81
N CYS A 219 -2.80 -22.06 -4.09
CA CYS A 219 -2.92 -21.60 -2.71
C CYS A 219 -3.88 -20.41 -2.59
N ASN A 220 -4.71 -20.39 -1.55
CA ASN A 220 -5.68 -19.33 -1.27
C ASN A 220 -6.76 -19.16 -2.37
N ASN A 221 -7.06 -20.22 -3.12
CA ASN A 221 -8.09 -20.23 -4.17
C ASN A 221 -9.43 -20.80 -3.68
N GLU A 222 -9.64 -20.89 -2.36
CA GLU A 222 -10.87 -21.42 -1.78
C GLU A 222 -12.03 -20.45 -1.97
N LEU A 223 -13.16 -20.98 -2.40
CA LEU A 223 -14.37 -20.19 -2.55
C LEU A 223 -14.96 -19.80 -1.19
N THR A 224 -15.27 -18.54 -1.01
CA THR A 224 -15.95 -18.03 0.20
C THR A 224 -17.39 -18.59 0.26
N LYS A 225 -17.77 -19.17 1.42
CA LYS A 225 -19.17 -19.62 1.64
C LYS A 225 -20.07 -18.40 1.81
N GLN A 226 -21.10 -18.32 0.97
CA GLN A 226 -22.10 -17.26 1.02
C GLN A 226 -23.46 -17.83 1.42
N SER A 227 -24.30 -17.02 2.10
CA SER A 227 -25.69 -17.42 2.35
C SER A 227 -26.51 -17.46 1.06
N ALA A 228 -27.55 -18.30 1.02
CA ALA A 228 -28.45 -18.40 -0.15
C ALA A 228 -28.99 -17.03 -0.62
N LYS A 229 -29.35 -16.17 0.33
CA LYS A 229 -29.82 -14.79 0.03
C LYS A 229 -28.75 -13.92 -0.63
N VAL A 230 -27.47 -14.11 -0.27
CA VAL A 230 -26.36 -13.39 -0.91
C VAL A 230 -26.13 -13.90 -2.34
N VAL A 231 -26.14 -15.22 -2.52
CA VAL A 231 -26.02 -15.85 -3.84
C VAL A 231 -27.14 -15.36 -4.77
N GLU A 232 -28.39 -15.42 -4.29
CA GLU A 232 -29.56 -14.91 -5.02
C GLU A 232 -29.42 -13.44 -5.38
N ARG A 233 -28.96 -12.58 -4.44
CA ARG A 233 -28.72 -11.15 -4.74
C ARG A 233 -27.66 -10.96 -5.82
N LEU A 234 -26.55 -11.71 -5.74
CA LEU A 234 -25.46 -11.63 -6.71
C LEU A 234 -25.91 -12.04 -8.12
N SER A 235 -26.87 -12.96 -8.26
CA SER A 235 -27.39 -13.35 -9.59
C SER A 235 -28.06 -12.22 -10.35
N TYR A 236 -28.55 -11.19 -9.67
CA TYR A 236 -29.14 -9.99 -10.29
C TYR A 236 -28.10 -8.89 -10.55
N ILE A 237 -26.88 -8.99 -10.01
CA ILE A 237 -25.84 -7.97 -10.17
C ILE A 237 -24.96 -8.35 -11.36
N LYS A 238 -24.97 -7.54 -12.42
CA LYS A 238 -24.14 -7.76 -13.61
C LYS A 238 -22.66 -7.40 -13.35
N PRO A 239 -21.72 -7.88 -14.19
CA PRO A 239 -20.34 -7.43 -14.18
C PRO A 239 -20.23 -5.90 -14.12
N GLY A 240 -19.38 -5.39 -13.20
CA GLY A 240 -19.20 -3.94 -13.00
C GLY A 240 -20.25 -3.25 -12.13
N GLU A 241 -21.40 -3.87 -11.89
CA GLU A 241 -22.47 -3.33 -11.02
C GLU A 241 -22.21 -3.66 -9.53
N ASN A 242 -22.99 -3.01 -8.67
CA ASN A 242 -23.07 -3.25 -7.23
C ASN A 242 -24.52 -3.32 -6.77
N ALA A 243 -24.78 -3.58 -5.48
CA ALA A 243 -26.13 -3.71 -4.95
C ALA A 243 -27.01 -2.45 -5.06
N PHE A 244 -26.43 -1.29 -5.36
CA PHE A 244 -27.20 -0.03 -5.51
C PHE A 244 -27.41 0.37 -6.98
N THR A 245 -26.62 -0.16 -7.90
CA THR A 245 -26.74 0.12 -9.32
C THR A 245 -27.52 -0.97 -10.06
N ALA A 246 -27.53 -2.20 -9.52
CA ALA A 246 -28.27 -3.32 -10.07
C ALA A 246 -29.79 -3.18 -9.84
N ASN A 247 -30.58 -3.71 -10.78
CA ASN A 247 -32.04 -3.78 -10.66
C ASN A 247 -32.45 -4.99 -9.80
N LEU A 248 -32.40 -4.81 -8.47
CA LEU A 248 -32.73 -5.86 -7.50
C LEU A 248 -34.24 -5.91 -7.22
N PRO A 249 -34.83 -7.12 -7.05
CA PRO A 249 -36.13 -7.30 -6.43
C PRO A 249 -36.21 -6.60 -5.06
N GLU A 250 -37.40 -6.14 -4.65
CA GLU A 250 -37.59 -5.34 -3.43
C GLU A 250 -37.08 -6.08 -2.17
N GLU A 251 -37.32 -7.37 -2.07
CA GLU A 251 -36.89 -8.26 -0.98
C GLU A 251 -35.36 -8.45 -0.88
N LEU A 252 -34.64 -8.20 -1.97
CA LEU A 252 -33.17 -8.31 -2.06
C LEU A 252 -32.47 -6.96 -1.93
N LYS A 253 -33.22 -5.84 -1.98
CA LYS A 253 -32.62 -4.50 -1.78
C LYS A 253 -32.02 -4.36 -0.39
N LEU A 254 -30.92 -3.60 -0.31
CA LEU A 254 -30.27 -3.32 0.95
C LEU A 254 -30.96 -2.15 1.66
N LYS A 255 -31.40 -2.39 2.89
CA LYS A 255 -31.93 -1.35 3.79
C LYS A 255 -30.76 -0.77 4.57
N VAL A 256 -30.03 0.21 4.01
CA VAL A 256 -28.92 0.90 4.67
C VAL A 256 -29.37 2.25 5.22
N LYS A 257 -29.00 2.52 6.47
CA LYS A 257 -29.08 3.85 7.07
C LYS A 257 -27.72 4.53 6.85
N GLY A 258 -27.68 5.66 6.13
CA GLY A 258 -26.45 6.43 5.91
C GLY A 258 -25.89 6.34 4.48
N ALA A 259 -24.58 6.58 4.33
CA ALA A 259 -23.92 6.64 3.04
C ALA A 259 -23.91 5.28 2.31
N LYS A 260 -24.22 5.29 1.01
CA LYS A 260 -24.16 4.10 0.16
C LYS A 260 -22.70 3.82 -0.22
N ILE A 261 -22.15 2.71 0.28
CA ILE A 261 -20.79 2.28 -0.07
C ILE A 261 -20.85 1.57 -1.43
N SER A 262 -20.23 2.15 -2.45
CA SER A 262 -20.25 1.65 -3.84
C SER A 262 -19.62 0.25 -4.03
N GLN A 263 -18.87 -0.24 -3.04
CA GLN A 263 -18.23 -1.55 -3.10
C GLN A 263 -19.12 -2.70 -2.59
N ILE A 264 -20.30 -2.40 -2.00
CA ILE A 264 -21.16 -3.45 -1.46
C ILE A 264 -21.72 -4.31 -2.60
N TYR A 265 -21.44 -5.62 -2.53
CA TYR A 265 -21.76 -6.63 -3.53
C TYR A 265 -21.34 -6.24 -4.96
N LYS A 266 -20.20 -5.54 -5.07
CA LYS A 266 -19.68 -5.13 -6.36
C LYS A 266 -19.00 -6.30 -7.06
N ARG A 267 -19.45 -6.58 -8.31
CA ARG A 267 -18.78 -7.54 -9.20
C ARG A 267 -17.68 -6.87 -10.01
N LEU A 268 -16.62 -7.60 -10.30
CA LEU A 268 -15.58 -7.16 -11.21
C LEU A 268 -16.17 -6.86 -12.61
N ASP A 269 -15.54 -5.93 -13.30
CA ASP A 269 -15.77 -5.69 -14.72
C ASP A 269 -14.62 -6.36 -15.49
N PRO A 270 -14.88 -7.40 -16.29
CA PRO A 270 -13.83 -8.15 -16.97
C PRO A 270 -12.97 -7.28 -17.91
N SER A 271 -13.51 -6.16 -18.39
CA SER A 271 -12.83 -5.25 -19.33
C SER A 271 -12.00 -4.14 -18.65
N LYS A 272 -11.88 -4.16 -17.34
CA LYS A 272 -11.17 -3.13 -16.57
C LYS A 272 -10.24 -3.75 -15.53
N PRO A 273 -9.24 -3.00 -15.04
CA PRO A 273 -8.54 -3.36 -13.81
C PRO A 273 -9.53 -3.55 -12.65
N ALA A 274 -9.23 -4.49 -11.75
CA ALA A 274 -10.03 -4.64 -10.54
C ALA A 274 -10.03 -3.34 -9.73
N TYR A 275 -11.12 -3.04 -9.04
CA TYR A 275 -11.08 -1.96 -8.05
C TYR A 275 -10.19 -2.36 -6.86
N THR A 276 -9.78 -1.38 -6.04
CA THR A 276 -8.85 -1.61 -4.93
C THR A 276 -9.30 -2.78 -4.04
N VAL A 277 -8.45 -3.81 -3.96
CA VAL A 277 -8.64 -4.97 -3.07
C VAL A 277 -8.33 -4.52 -1.64
N THR A 278 -9.27 -4.75 -0.72
CA THR A 278 -9.12 -4.43 0.70
C THR A 278 -8.74 -5.68 1.49
N GLY A 279 -7.90 -5.54 2.51
CA GLY A 279 -7.44 -6.67 3.34
C GLY A 279 -8.51 -7.26 4.27
N SER A 280 -9.64 -6.58 4.46
CA SER A 280 -10.77 -7.09 5.24
C SER A 280 -12.04 -6.99 4.41
N GLY A 281 -12.65 -8.12 4.13
CA GLY A 281 -13.98 -8.19 3.53
C GLY A 281 -14.99 -8.61 4.59
N GLY A 282 -16.01 -7.78 4.84
CA GLY A 282 -17.13 -8.10 5.72
C GLY A 282 -18.40 -7.40 5.25
N GLY A 283 -19.58 -7.93 5.58
CA GLY A 283 -20.83 -7.27 5.31
C GLY A 283 -21.13 -6.98 3.83
N GLY A 284 -20.60 -7.78 2.89
CA GLY A 284 -20.84 -7.62 1.46
C GLY A 284 -19.81 -6.73 0.73
N THR A 285 -18.70 -6.36 1.39
CA THR A 285 -17.59 -5.60 0.76
C THR A 285 -16.52 -6.49 0.12
N HIS A 286 -16.77 -7.80 0.04
CA HIS A 286 -15.93 -8.73 -0.72
C HIS A 286 -15.89 -8.35 -2.21
N ILE A 287 -14.81 -8.70 -2.86
CA ILE A 287 -14.72 -8.66 -4.31
C ILE A 287 -15.40 -9.89 -4.87
N TYR A 288 -16.31 -9.70 -5.80
CA TYR A 288 -17.03 -10.80 -6.44
C TYR A 288 -16.59 -10.93 -7.89
N HIS A 289 -16.36 -12.17 -8.31
CA HIS A 289 -16.01 -12.47 -9.70
C HIS A 289 -17.11 -12.01 -10.67
N TYR A 290 -16.76 -11.75 -11.92
CA TYR A 290 -17.71 -11.28 -12.94
C TYR A 290 -18.56 -12.41 -13.55
N SER A 291 -18.22 -13.69 -13.39
CA SER A 291 -18.99 -14.86 -13.85
C SER A 291 -19.84 -15.47 -12.76
#